data_5aa413a99b4f83957a7a426050b0db04
#
_entry.id   5aa413a99b4f83957a7a426050b0db04
#
_cell.length_a   1.000
_cell.length_b   1.000
_cell.length_c   1.000
_cell.angle_alpha   90.00
_cell.angle_beta   90.00
_cell.angle_gamma   90.00
#
_symmetry.space_group_name_H-M   'P 1'
#
loop_
_entity.id
_entity.type
_entity.pdbx_description
1 polymer ?
#
loop_
_entity_poly.entity_id
_entity_poly.type
_entity_poly.pdbx_seq_one_letter_code
_entity_poly.pdbx_strand_id
1 'polypeptide(L)'
;ILRRVQNEGDAAIRALTQEFEGRTQESIVLSEQAYREGAAQAPAEVRALLQEAADRIRRYHVHQRDPGFSYEEDGVQLGMRVRPVRSAAVYAPGGKARYPSTVLMTAVPAAVAGVKRIVLVTPRPTPEILAAAEIAGVTEVVDAGGAHGIGAAAYGTESVKRVEKIVGPGNIFVACAKRLVFGLVDIDSIAGPSEILVVADDAADPEVVAADLLSQAEHDEDA
;
A
#
# COMPACT_ATOMS: atom_id res chain seq x y z
N ILE A 1 8.77 -17.36 7.81
CA ILE A 1 7.97 -16.96 6.66
C ILE A 1 8.87 -16.39 5.57
N LEU A 2 9.55 -15.27 5.77
CA LEU A 2 10.35 -14.58 4.75
C LEU A 2 11.40 -15.48 4.10
N ARG A 3 12.15 -16.29 4.89
CA ARG A 3 13.12 -17.26 4.35
C ARG A 3 12.48 -18.34 3.48
N ARG A 4 11.26 -18.79 3.82
CA ARG A 4 10.53 -19.72 2.97
C ARG A 4 10.18 -19.09 1.63
N VAL A 5 9.63 -17.86 1.64
CA VAL A 5 9.32 -17.15 0.39
C VAL A 5 10.58 -16.96 -0.46
N GLN A 6 11.70 -16.59 0.14
CA GLN A 6 12.97 -16.40 -0.56
C GLN A 6 13.49 -17.67 -1.23
N ASN A 7 13.32 -18.84 -0.58
CA ASN A 7 13.87 -20.11 -1.03
C ASN A 7 12.91 -20.92 -1.89
N GLU A 8 11.61 -20.82 -1.67
CA GLU A 8 10.58 -21.68 -2.26
C GLU A 8 9.65 -20.92 -3.21
N GLY A 9 9.79 -19.58 -3.31
CA GLY A 9 9.03 -18.76 -4.28
C GLY A 9 7.52 -18.90 -4.15
N ASP A 10 6.87 -19.11 -5.28
CA ASP A 10 5.41 -19.26 -5.40
C ASP A 10 4.85 -20.41 -4.57
N ALA A 11 5.62 -21.49 -4.40
CA ALA A 11 5.19 -22.62 -3.59
C ALA A 11 5.01 -22.22 -2.12
N ALA A 12 5.93 -21.41 -1.58
CA ALA A 12 5.78 -20.85 -0.23
C ALA A 12 4.57 -19.93 -0.12
N ILE A 13 4.30 -19.08 -1.11
CA ILE A 13 3.14 -18.18 -1.09
C ILE A 13 1.85 -18.99 -1.01
N ARG A 14 1.68 -20.01 -1.86
CA ARG A 14 0.49 -20.88 -1.83
C ARG A 14 0.33 -21.62 -0.51
N ALA A 15 1.42 -22.20 0.00
CA ALA A 15 1.40 -22.93 1.27
C ALA A 15 1.05 -22.02 2.45
N LEU A 16 1.62 -20.83 2.52
CA LEU A 16 1.35 -19.86 3.59
C LEU A 16 -0.05 -19.24 3.47
N THR A 17 -0.55 -19.03 2.27
CA THR A 17 -1.95 -18.63 2.04
C THR A 17 -2.91 -19.71 2.54
N GLN A 18 -2.62 -20.99 2.26
CA GLN A 18 -3.43 -22.09 2.80
C GLN A 18 -3.35 -22.15 4.33
N GLU A 19 -2.15 -21.99 4.90
CA GLU A 19 -1.91 -22.06 6.35
C GLU A 19 -2.62 -20.92 7.12
N PHE A 20 -2.51 -19.67 6.63
CA PHE A 20 -3.01 -18.50 7.36
C PHE A 20 -4.39 -18.03 6.94
N GLU A 21 -4.80 -18.30 5.71
CA GLU A 21 -6.08 -17.83 5.18
C GLU A 21 -7.09 -18.96 4.92
N GLY A 22 -6.68 -20.22 5.06
CA GLY A 22 -7.53 -21.41 4.88
C GLY A 22 -8.04 -21.60 3.45
N ARG A 23 -7.31 -21.06 2.45
CA ARG A 23 -7.72 -21.13 1.02
C ARG A 23 -6.58 -21.55 0.11
N THR A 24 -6.95 -22.20 -0.96
CA THR A 24 -6.09 -22.41 -2.13
C THR A 24 -6.31 -21.28 -3.13
N GLN A 25 -5.28 -20.95 -3.88
CA GLN A 25 -5.36 -19.96 -4.96
C GLN A 25 -4.75 -20.52 -6.24
N GLU A 26 -5.43 -20.33 -7.36
CA GLU A 26 -4.96 -20.78 -8.66
C GLU A 26 -3.82 -19.87 -9.16
N SER A 27 -3.96 -18.58 -8.98
CA SER A 27 -2.99 -17.59 -9.40
C SER A 27 -2.64 -16.64 -8.25
N ILE A 28 -1.35 -16.37 -8.05
CA ILE A 28 -0.85 -15.39 -7.09
C ILE A 28 -1.01 -13.97 -7.63
N VAL A 29 -0.80 -13.79 -8.92
CA VAL A 29 -0.98 -12.51 -9.61
C VAL A 29 -2.26 -12.59 -10.44
N LEU A 30 -3.16 -11.63 -10.26
CA LEU A 30 -4.37 -11.56 -11.07
C LEU A 30 -3.99 -11.32 -12.54
N SER A 31 -4.64 -12.04 -13.45
CA SER A 31 -4.55 -11.71 -14.87
C SER A 31 -5.15 -10.32 -15.12
N GLU A 32 -4.71 -9.63 -16.17
CA GLU A 32 -5.25 -8.32 -16.54
C GLU A 32 -6.78 -8.37 -16.73
N GLN A 33 -7.29 -9.46 -17.30
CA GLN A 33 -8.71 -9.69 -17.47
C GLN A 33 -9.42 -9.79 -16.12
N ALA A 34 -8.96 -10.67 -15.22
CA ALA A 34 -9.57 -10.86 -13.89
C ALA A 34 -9.53 -9.57 -13.06
N TYR A 35 -8.46 -8.80 -13.18
CA TYR A 35 -8.33 -7.50 -12.52
C TYR A 35 -9.39 -6.52 -13.03
N ARG A 36 -9.51 -6.33 -14.34
CA ARG A 36 -10.47 -5.41 -14.95
C ARG A 36 -11.93 -5.84 -14.73
N GLU A 37 -12.23 -7.12 -14.89
CA GLU A 37 -13.57 -7.67 -14.65
C GLU A 37 -13.96 -7.52 -13.18
N GLY A 38 -13.04 -7.79 -12.25
CA GLY A 38 -13.25 -7.59 -10.82
C GLY A 38 -13.49 -6.12 -10.48
N ALA A 39 -12.69 -5.21 -11.00
CA ALA A 39 -12.86 -3.77 -10.80
C ALA A 39 -14.20 -3.25 -11.34
N ALA A 40 -14.67 -3.78 -12.48
CA ALA A 40 -15.94 -3.39 -13.10
C ALA A 40 -17.18 -3.80 -12.27
N GLN A 41 -17.04 -4.76 -11.34
CA GLN A 41 -18.13 -5.19 -10.45
C GLN A 41 -18.38 -4.21 -9.29
N ALA A 42 -17.49 -3.23 -9.05
CA ALA A 42 -17.72 -2.24 -8.02
C ALA A 42 -18.93 -1.35 -8.36
N PRO A 43 -19.82 -1.06 -7.39
CA PRO A 43 -20.98 -0.19 -7.62
C PRO A 43 -20.57 1.15 -8.22
N ALA A 44 -21.36 1.65 -9.17
CA ALA A 44 -21.03 2.89 -9.88
C ALA A 44 -20.88 4.10 -8.95
N GLU A 45 -21.72 4.19 -7.91
CA GLU A 45 -21.64 5.22 -6.89
C GLU A 45 -20.33 5.16 -6.09
N VAL A 46 -19.89 3.94 -5.73
CA VAL A 46 -18.61 3.73 -5.03
C VAL A 46 -17.44 4.13 -5.93
N ARG A 47 -17.47 3.75 -7.21
CA ARG A 47 -16.45 4.16 -8.18
C ARG A 47 -16.37 5.69 -8.32
N ALA A 48 -17.51 6.38 -8.35
CA ALA A 48 -17.54 7.84 -8.42
C ALA A 48 -16.90 8.50 -7.18
N LEU A 49 -17.20 8.01 -5.99
CA LEU A 49 -16.60 8.48 -4.74
C LEU A 49 -15.09 8.21 -4.69
N LEU A 50 -14.67 7.01 -5.12
CA LEU A 50 -13.25 6.66 -5.19
C LEU A 50 -12.49 7.54 -6.20
N GLN A 51 -13.11 7.87 -7.33
CA GLN A 51 -12.54 8.79 -8.32
C GLN A 51 -12.37 10.19 -7.74
N GLU A 52 -13.41 10.72 -7.07
CA GLU A 52 -13.33 12.03 -6.42
C GLU A 52 -12.22 12.07 -5.35
N ALA A 53 -12.14 11.03 -4.51
CA ALA A 53 -11.09 10.90 -3.51
C ALA A 53 -9.70 10.86 -4.16
N ALA A 54 -9.52 10.05 -5.21
CA ALA A 54 -8.26 9.95 -5.94
C ALA A 54 -7.83 11.31 -6.53
N ASP A 55 -8.79 12.08 -7.07
CA ASP A 55 -8.51 13.39 -7.65
C ASP A 55 -8.12 14.42 -6.58
N ARG A 56 -8.71 14.35 -5.39
CA ARG A 56 -8.31 15.18 -4.23
C ARG A 56 -6.89 14.83 -3.79
N ILE A 57 -6.57 13.55 -3.62
CA ILE A 57 -5.24 13.06 -3.26
C ILE A 57 -4.22 13.50 -4.32
N ARG A 58 -4.53 13.34 -5.60
CA ARG A 58 -3.65 13.74 -6.71
C ARG A 58 -3.35 15.23 -6.69
N ARG A 59 -4.38 16.10 -6.52
CA ARG A 59 -4.19 17.56 -6.43
C ARG A 59 -3.24 17.95 -5.31
N TYR A 60 -3.32 17.29 -4.15
CA TYR A 60 -2.39 17.55 -3.06
C TYR A 60 -0.96 17.12 -3.40
N HIS A 61 -0.79 15.87 -3.85
CA HIS A 61 0.53 15.28 -4.04
C HIS A 61 1.31 15.84 -5.24
N VAL A 62 0.67 16.47 -6.23
CA VAL A 62 1.41 17.15 -7.31
C VAL A 62 2.31 18.28 -6.80
N HIS A 63 1.96 18.90 -5.67
CA HIS A 63 2.75 19.95 -5.03
C HIS A 63 4.00 19.42 -4.29
N GLN A 64 4.06 18.13 -4.03
CA GLN A 64 5.20 17.47 -3.38
C GLN A 64 6.29 17.01 -4.36
N ARG A 65 6.05 17.19 -5.67
CA ARG A 65 7.05 16.81 -6.67
C ARG A 65 8.25 17.74 -6.58
N ASP A 66 9.41 17.17 -6.35
CA ASP A 66 10.68 17.88 -6.36
C ASP A 66 11.28 17.80 -7.78
N PRO A 67 11.45 18.93 -8.50
CA PRO A 67 12.07 18.93 -9.81
C PRO A 67 13.59 18.75 -9.75
N GLY A 68 14.19 18.81 -8.57
CA GLY A 68 15.62 18.98 -8.41
C GLY A 68 16.09 20.40 -8.79
N PHE A 69 17.39 20.60 -8.89
CA PHE A 69 17.98 21.87 -9.32
C PHE A 69 19.33 21.64 -10.01
N SER A 70 19.76 22.63 -10.79
CA SER A 70 21.12 22.69 -11.38
C SER A 70 21.57 24.14 -11.44
N TYR A 71 22.82 24.38 -11.11
CA TYR A 71 23.46 25.71 -11.25
C TYR A 71 24.93 25.54 -11.65
N GLU A 72 25.54 26.61 -12.12
CA GLU A 72 26.96 26.66 -12.47
C GLU A 72 27.66 27.72 -11.60
N GLU A 73 28.81 27.36 -11.08
CA GLU A 73 29.66 28.23 -10.28
C GLU A 73 31.14 27.92 -10.61
N ASP A 74 31.90 28.94 -10.97
CA ASP A 74 33.33 28.86 -11.28
C ASP A 74 33.68 27.77 -12.34
N GLY A 75 32.79 27.58 -13.35
CA GLY A 75 32.96 26.58 -14.39
C GLY A 75 32.62 25.15 -13.96
N VAL A 76 32.08 24.97 -12.77
CA VAL A 76 31.62 23.68 -12.22
C VAL A 76 30.09 23.65 -12.24
N GLN A 77 29.50 22.61 -12.86
CA GLN A 77 28.07 22.37 -12.81
C GLN A 77 27.69 21.49 -11.62
N LEU A 78 26.85 22.00 -10.75
CA LEU A 78 26.35 21.34 -9.56
C LEU A 78 24.82 21.21 -9.63
N GLY A 79 24.27 20.18 -8.98
CA GLY A 79 22.82 20.04 -8.95
C GLY A 79 22.35 18.77 -8.26
N MET A 80 21.03 18.68 -8.08
CA MET A 80 20.34 17.51 -7.56
C MET A 80 19.35 16.99 -8.61
N ARG A 81 19.49 15.72 -8.97
CA ARG A 81 18.56 15.06 -9.88
C ARG A 81 17.63 14.15 -9.13
N VAL A 82 16.35 14.47 -9.10
CA VAL A 82 15.29 13.65 -8.51
C VAL A 82 14.66 12.76 -9.57
N ARG A 83 14.55 11.48 -9.27
CA ARG A 83 13.92 10.50 -10.17
C ARG A 83 13.01 9.57 -9.38
N PRO A 84 11.86 9.14 -9.94
CA PRO A 84 11.04 8.11 -9.33
C PRO A 84 11.79 6.77 -9.26
N VAL A 85 11.47 5.96 -8.26
CA VAL A 85 11.80 4.54 -8.26
C VAL A 85 11.11 3.85 -9.44
N ARG A 86 11.67 2.75 -9.94
CA ARG A 86 11.09 2.05 -11.10
C ARG A 86 9.83 1.29 -10.75
N SER A 87 9.75 0.78 -9.51
CA SER A 87 8.63 -0.01 -9.03
C SER A 87 8.40 0.17 -7.55
N ALA A 88 7.12 0.16 -7.16
CA ALA A 88 6.70 0.17 -5.77
C ALA A 88 5.57 -0.83 -5.53
N ALA A 89 5.63 -1.55 -4.41
CA ALA A 89 4.50 -2.30 -3.91
C ALA A 89 3.72 -1.44 -2.91
N VAL A 90 2.41 -1.42 -3.06
CA VAL A 90 1.49 -0.81 -2.10
C VAL A 90 0.75 -1.93 -1.39
N TYR A 91 0.91 -2.01 -0.07
CA TYR A 91 0.25 -3.01 0.73
C TYR A 91 -1.08 -2.46 1.27
N ALA A 92 -2.17 -3.19 1.01
CA ALA A 92 -3.47 -2.90 1.60
C ALA A 92 -3.93 -4.11 2.43
N PRO A 93 -4.27 -3.92 3.71
CA PRO A 93 -4.75 -5.03 4.53
C PRO A 93 -6.10 -5.55 4.06
N GLY A 94 -6.29 -6.87 4.13
CA GLY A 94 -7.54 -7.54 3.76
C GLY A 94 -8.21 -8.27 4.93
N GLY A 95 -8.03 -7.79 6.15
CA GLY A 95 -8.55 -8.40 7.37
C GLY A 95 -10.05 -8.17 7.62
N LYS A 96 -10.40 -7.78 8.87
CA LYS A 96 -11.79 -7.50 9.31
C LYS A 96 -12.43 -6.36 8.51
N ALA A 97 -11.66 -5.35 8.12
CA ALA A 97 -12.08 -4.24 7.29
C ALA A 97 -11.30 -4.18 5.98
N ARG A 98 -11.91 -3.61 4.96
CA ARG A 98 -11.34 -3.43 3.63
C ARG A 98 -11.21 -1.95 3.36
N TYR A 99 -10.01 -1.53 2.98
CA TYR A 99 -9.67 -0.11 2.90
C TYR A 99 -9.28 0.29 1.47
N PRO A 100 -10.25 0.51 0.56
CA PRO A 100 -9.93 1.07 -0.75
C PRO A 100 -9.25 2.44 -0.64
N SER A 101 -9.51 3.19 0.43
CA SER A 101 -8.81 4.44 0.76
C SER A 101 -7.31 4.23 0.92
N THR A 102 -6.86 3.14 1.57
CA THR A 102 -5.43 2.83 1.70
C THR A 102 -4.78 2.62 0.33
N VAL A 103 -5.48 1.97 -0.60
CA VAL A 103 -4.99 1.81 -1.97
C VAL A 103 -4.80 3.18 -2.64
N LEU A 104 -5.80 4.09 -2.53
CA LEU A 104 -5.69 5.43 -3.09
C LEU A 104 -4.56 6.23 -2.44
N MET A 105 -4.49 6.21 -1.09
CA MET A 105 -3.50 6.98 -0.33
C MET A 105 -2.05 6.53 -0.57
N THR A 106 -1.84 5.33 -1.06
CA THR A 106 -0.50 4.79 -1.35
C THR A 106 -0.17 4.78 -2.84
N ALA A 107 -1.11 4.37 -3.69
CA ALA A 107 -0.85 4.23 -5.12
C ALA A 107 -0.93 5.55 -5.89
N VAL A 108 -1.85 6.47 -5.53
CA VAL A 108 -1.94 7.79 -6.20
C VAL A 108 -0.66 8.60 -6.02
N PRO A 109 -0.07 8.73 -4.82
CA PRO A 109 1.24 9.37 -4.66
C PRO A 109 2.35 8.71 -5.47
N ALA A 110 2.39 7.37 -5.54
CA ALA A 110 3.35 6.67 -6.37
C ALA A 110 3.19 7.01 -7.86
N ALA A 111 1.96 7.05 -8.35
CA ALA A 111 1.65 7.46 -9.73
C ALA A 111 2.04 8.92 -10.00
N VAL A 112 1.75 9.85 -9.07
CA VAL A 112 2.13 11.26 -9.15
C VAL A 112 3.65 11.42 -9.18
N ALA A 113 4.38 10.63 -8.38
CA ALA A 113 5.84 10.62 -8.39
C ALA A 113 6.43 10.11 -9.71
N GLY A 114 5.63 9.45 -10.55
CA GLY A 114 6.04 8.91 -11.85
C GLY A 114 6.52 7.47 -11.82
N VAL A 115 6.22 6.72 -10.76
CA VAL A 115 6.49 5.28 -10.66
C VAL A 115 5.73 4.54 -11.77
N LYS A 116 6.44 3.75 -12.56
CA LYS A 116 5.84 3.09 -13.75
C LYS A 116 5.19 1.74 -13.44
N ARG A 117 5.72 1.02 -12.46
CA ARG A 117 5.18 -0.26 -12.02
C ARG A 117 4.73 -0.16 -10.57
N ILE A 118 3.42 -0.11 -10.37
CA ILE A 118 2.78 -0.04 -9.06
C ILE A 118 2.07 -1.38 -8.83
N VAL A 119 2.49 -2.12 -7.81
CA VAL A 119 1.99 -3.46 -7.49
C VAL A 119 1.16 -3.38 -6.23
N LEU A 120 -0.13 -3.70 -6.33
CA LEU A 120 -0.96 -3.86 -5.14
C LEU A 120 -0.74 -5.25 -4.55
N VAL A 121 -0.39 -5.31 -3.28
CA VAL A 121 -0.29 -6.55 -2.50
C VAL A 121 -1.40 -6.56 -1.47
N THR A 122 -2.38 -7.44 -1.63
CA THR A 122 -3.56 -7.50 -0.76
C THR A 122 -4.20 -8.89 -0.83
N PRO A 123 -4.62 -9.48 0.31
CA PRO A 123 -5.29 -10.77 0.27
C PRO A 123 -6.77 -10.59 -0.10
N ARG A 124 -7.30 -11.48 -0.94
CA ARG A 124 -8.71 -11.52 -1.33
C ARG A 124 -9.23 -10.16 -1.80
N PRO A 125 -8.66 -9.56 -2.85
CA PRO A 125 -9.09 -8.26 -3.33
C PRO A 125 -10.58 -8.28 -3.70
N THR A 126 -11.33 -7.25 -3.22
CA THR A 126 -12.73 -7.06 -3.57
C THR A 126 -12.90 -6.17 -4.77
N PRO A 127 -14.11 -6.12 -5.36
CA PRO A 127 -14.40 -5.20 -6.44
C PRO A 127 -14.02 -3.73 -6.13
N GLU A 128 -14.30 -3.26 -4.91
CA GLU A 128 -13.98 -1.88 -4.49
C GLU A 128 -12.47 -1.64 -4.38
N ILE A 129 -11.73 -2.63 -3.88
CA ILE A 129 -10.25 -2.58 -3.81
C ILE A 129 -9.67 -2.57 -5.23
N LEU A 130 -10.20 -3.40 -6.13
CA LEU A 130 -9.74 -3.46 -7.52
C LEU A 130 -10.10 -2.18 -8.27
N ALA A 131 -11.29 -1.60 -8.03
CA ALA A 131 -11.68 -0.31 -8.60
C ALA A 131 -10.78 0.84 -8.12
N ALA A 132 -10.46 0.89 -6.82
CA ALA A 132 -9.51 1.85 -6.28
C ALA A 132 -8.12 1.69 -6.90
N ALA A 133 -7.66 0.44 -7.08
CA ALA A 133 -6.40 0.14 -7.71
C ALA A 133 -6.34 0.61 -9.17
N GLU A 134 -7.40 0.35 -9.95
CA GLU A 134 -7.52 0.81 -11.34
C GLU A 134 -7.47 2.34 -11.42
N ILE A 135 -8.28 3.03 -10.60
CA ILE A 135 -8.35 4.50 -10.53
C ILE A 135 -7.00 5.12 -10.13
N ALA A 136 -6.27 4.46 -9.23
CA ALA A 136 -4.96 4.91 -8.76
C ALA A 136 -3.80 4.61 -9.72
N GLY A 137 -4.03 3.80 -10.76
CA GLY A 137 -3.01 3.44 -11.75
C GLY A 137 -2.13 2.26 -11.34
N VAL A 138 -2.64 1.35 -10.50
CA VAL A 138 -1.98 0.07 -10.19
C VAL A 138 -1.86 -0.78 -11.45
N THR A 139 -0.67 -1.33 -11.67
CA THR A 139 -0.36 -2.11 -12.87
C THR A 139 -0.48 -3.62 -12.67
N GLU A 140 -0.32 -4.09 -11.43
CA GLU A 140 -0.35 -5.52 -11.08
C GLU A 140 -1.03 -5.69 -9.71
N VAL A 141 -1.77 -6.76 -9.54
CA VAL A 141 -2.40 -7.13 -8.26
C VAL A 141 -1.92 -8.51 -7.84
N VAL A 142 -1.30 -8.56 -6.66
CA VAL A 142 -0.82 -9.78 -6.01
C VAL A 142 -1.79 -10.16 -4.90
N ASP A 143 -2.46 -11.29 -5.05
CA ASP A 143 -3.38 -11.84 -4.06
C ASP A 143 -2.61 -12.61 -2.97
N ALA A 144 -1.92 -11.87 -2.12
CA ALA A 144 -1.20 -12.41 -0.98
C ALA A 144 -1.24 -11.41 0.18
N GLY A 145 -1.40 -11.88 1.40
CA GLY A 145 -1.46 -11.06 2.60
C GLY A 145 -0.21 -11.17 3.47
N GLY A 146 -0.23 -10.50 4.63
CA GLY A 146 0.75 -10.69 5.69
C GLY A 146 2.21 -10.60 5.28
N ALA A 147 3.05 -11.26 6.07
CA ALA A 147 4.49 -11.27 5.86
C ALA A 147 4.92 -11.98 4.56
N HIS A 148 4.12 -12.93 4.05
CA HIS A 148 4.45 -13.63 2.80
C HIS A 148 4.20 -12.74 1.58
N GLY A 149 3.17 -11.88 1.60
CA GLY A 149 2.96 -10.88 0.56
C GLY A 149 4.10 -9.85 0.51
N ILE A 150 4.59 -9.38 1.68
CA ILE A 150 5.78 -8.52 1.79
C ILE A 150 7.01 -9.25 1.24
N GLY A 151 7.19 -10.53 1.60
CA GLY A 151 8.29 -11.36 1.08
C GLY A 151 8.28 -11.50 -0.43
N ALA A 152 7.10 -11.75 -1.03
CA ALA A 152 6.94 -11.82 -2.48
C ALA A 152 7.38 -10.52 -3.18
N ALA A 153 6.95 -9.37 -2.66
CA ALA A 153 7.33 -8.07 -3.21
C ALA A 153 8.83 -7.77 -3.04
N ALA A 154 9.44 -8.18 -1.91
CA ALA A 154 10.82 -7.85 -1.58
C ALA A 154 11.84 -8.75 -2.28
N TYR A 155 11.62 -10.07 -2.31
CA TYR A 155 12.57 -11.02 -2.90
C TYR A 155 12.26 -11.29 -4.37
N GLY A 156 11.00 -11.19 -4.75
CA GLY A 156 10.48 -11.73 -5.99
C GLY A 156 10.21 -13.24 -5.88
N THR A 157 9.37 -13.73 -6.78
CA THR A 157 9.07 -15.15 -6.97
C THR A 157 8.95 -15.42 -8.47
N GLU A 158 8.55 -16.63 -8.86
CA GLU A 158 8.32 -16.96 -10.27
C GLU A 158 7.25 -16.07 -10.90
N SER A 159 6.17 -15.75 -10.13
CA SER A 159 5.06 -14.92 -10.60
C SER A 159 5.21 -13.44 -10.26
N VAL A 160 5.89 -13.10 -9.19
CA VAL A 160 6.00 -11.72 -8.67
C VAL A 160 7.40 -11.18 -8.89
N LYS A 161 7.54 -10.17 -9.74
CA LYS A 161 8.83 -9.47 -9.88
C LYS A 161 9.09 -8.61 -8.64
N ARG A 162 10.31 -8.68 -8.10
CA ARG A 162 10.78 -7.81 -7.00
C ARG A 162 10.51 -6.34 -7.29
N VAL A 163 10.22 -5.56 -6.23
CA VAL A 163 10.07 -4.10 -6.28
C VAL A 163 11.25 -3.38 -5.61
N GLU A 164 11.34 -2.07 -5.81
CA GLU A 164 12.37 -1.22 -5.19
C GLU A 164 11.91 -0.61 -3.87
N LYS A 165 10.58 -0.41 -3.69
CA LYS A 165 9.99 0.18 -2.47
C LYS A 165 8.70 -0.54 -2.11
N ILE A 166 8.45 -0.69 -0.80
CA ILE A 166 7.20 -1.23 -0.25
C ILE A 166 6.61 -0.20 0.70
N VAL A 167 5.36 0.18 0.48
CA VAL A 167 4.64 1.16 1.30
C VAL A 167 3.28 0.61 1.72
N GLY A 168 2.71 1.19 2.74
CA GLY A 168 1.37 0.87 3.22
C GLY A 168 1.36 0.28 4.63
N PRO A 169 0.22 0.46 5.34
CA PRO A 169 0.02 -0.03 6.68
C PRO A 169 -0.28 -1.54 6.68
N GLY A 170 -0.06 -2.17 7.82
CA GLY A 170 -0.41 -3.57 8.03
C GLY A 170 -0.31 -3.93 9.50
N ASN A 171 -0.71 -5.15 9.84
CA ASN A 171 -0.60 -5.67 11.19
C ASN A 171 0.89 -5.83 11.59
N ILE A 172 1.12 -6.21 12.85
CA ILE A 172 2.47 -6.39 13.42
C ILE A 172 3.36 -7.33 12.57
N PHE A 173 2.80 -8.36 11.95
CA PHE A 173 3.56 -9.28 11.09
C PHE A 173 4.02 -8.61 9.80
N VAL A 174 3.20 -7.72 9.23
CA VAL A 174 3.56 -6.90 8.06
C VAL A 174 4.61 -5.87 8.45
N ALA A 175 4.46 -5.19 9.58
CA ALA A 175 5.44 -4.22 10.10
C ALA A 175 6.80 -4.89 10.35
N CYS A 176 6.81 -6.07 11.02
CA CYS A 176 8.01 -6.86 11.23
C CYS A 176 8.64 -7.32 9.91
N ALA A 177 7.82 -7.76 8.94
CA ALA A 177 8.32 -8.17 7.63
C ALA A 177 8.97 -7.01 6.89
N LYS A 178 8.34 -5.82 6.84
CA LYS A 178 8.90 -4.59 6.26
C LYS A 178 10.25 -4.24 6.91
N ARG A 179 10.32 -4.28 8.24
CA ARG A 179 11.57 -4.06 8.98
C ARG A 179 12.69 -5.01 8.56
N LEU A 180 12.37 -6.30 8.40
CA LEU A 180 13.36 -7.33 8.08
C LEU A 180 13.85 -7.28 6.62
N VAL A 181 13.07 -6.72 5.71
CA VAL A 181 13.45 -6.55 4.30
C VAL A 181 14.03 -5.17 4.00
N PHE A 182 14.01 -4.24 4.97
CA PHE A 182 14.63 -2.93 4.81
C PHE A 182 16.13 -3.05 4.54
N GLY A 183 16.61 -2.28 3.56
CA GLY A 183 17.96 -2.42 3.04
C GLY A 183 18.09 -3.34 1.80
N LEU A 184 17.21 -4.35 1.68
CA LEU A 184 17.02 -5.08 0.43
C LEU A 184 16.06 -4.33 -0.51
N VAL A 185 14.97 -3.84 0.06
CA VAL A 185 14.02 -2.90 -0.57
C VAL A 185 13.84 -1.72 0.37
N ASP A 186 13.50 -0.56 -0.16
CA ASP A 186 13.12 0.59 0.66
C ASP A 186 11.68 0.46 1.18
N ILE A 187 11.38 1.11 2.31
CA ILE A 187 10.04 1.12 2.91
C ILE A 187 9.60 2.56 3.22
N ASP A 188 8.32 2.76 3.51
CA ASP A 188 7.78 4.04 4.01
C ASP A 188 8.18 4.27 5.48
N SER A 189 7.66 3.40 6.37
CA SER A 189 7.93 3.44 7.80
C SER A 189 7.63 2.09 8.44
N ILE A 190 8.07 1.93 9.68
CA ILE A 190 7.64 0.83 10.55
C ILE A 190 6.54 1.40 11.43
N ALA A 191 5.29 1.17 11.01
CA ALA A 191 4.14 1.63 11.76
C ALA A 191 4.05 0.87 13.11
N GLY A 192 3.99 1.64 14.20
CA GLY A 192 3.61 1.13 15.51
C GLY A 192 2.09 1.18 15.70
N PRO A 193 1.58 0.81 16.88
CA PRO A 193 0.20 1.06 17.26
C PRO A 193 -0.07 2.57 17.20
N SER A 194 -1.30 2.94 16.79
CA SER A 194 -1.71 4.33 16.76
C SER A 194 -2.18 4.74 18.14
N GLU A 195 -1.73 5.90 18.59
CA GLU A 195 -2.15 6.53 19.86
C GLU A 195 -2.78 7.89 19.53
N ILE A 196 -3.79 8.30 20.30
CA ILE A 196 -4.38 9.62 20.18
C ILE A 196 -4.16 10.41 21.45
N LEU A 197 -3.76 11.67 21.31
CA LEU A 197 -3.73 12.64 22.38
C LEU A 197 -4.69 13.78 22.00
N VAL A 198 -5.73 13.97 22.80
CA VAL A 198 -6.65 15.09 22.66
C VAL A 198 -6.27 16.16 23.68
N VAL A 199 -5.94 17.36 23.20
CA VAL A 199 -5.66 18.51 24.05
C VAL A 199 -6.87 19.45 23.99
N ALA A 200 -7.52 19.62 25.13
CA ALA A 200 -8.76 20.40 25.23
C ALA A 200 -8.68 21.33 26.46
N ASP A 201 -9.36 22.45 26.39
CA ASP A 201 -9.58 23.35 27.53
C ASP A 201 -11.07 23.34 27.93
N ASP A 202 -11.44 24.19 28.92
CA ASP A 202 -12.78 24.26 29.46
C ASP A 202 -13.85 24.75 28.45
N ALA A 203 -13.42 25.28 27.28
CA ALA A 203 -14.32 25.71 26.21
C ALA A 203 -14.66 24.61 25.20
N ALA A 204 -13.94 23.45 25.27
CA ALA A 204 -14.18 22.34 24.38
C ALA A 204 -15.50 21.63 24.68
N ASP A 205 -16.21 21.23 23.64
CA ASP A 205 -17.40 20.41 23.77
C ASP A 205 -17.05 18.98 24.19
N PRO A 206 -17.53 18.50 25.35
CA PRO A 206 -17.22 17.15 25.83
C PRO A 206 -17.65 16.02 24.88
N GLU A 207 -18.73 16.22 24.09
CA GLU A 207 -19.20 15.21 23.14
C GLU A 207 -18.23 15.07 21.96
N VAL A 208 -17.67 16.20 21.50
CA VAL A 208 -16.64 16.20 20.43
C VAL A 208 -15.35 15.54 20.93
N VAL A 209 -14.90 15.90 22.15
CA VAL A 209 -13.72 15.27 22.77
C VAL A 209 -13.90 13.76 22.93
N ALA A 210 -15.08 13.33 23.36
CA ALA A 210 -15.39 11.90 23.48
C ALA A 210 -15.39 11.21 22.12
N ALA A 211 -15.94 11.83 21.08
CA ALA A 211 -15.93 11.30 19.71
C ALA A 211 -14.50 11.16 19.18
N ASP A 212 -13.63 12.14 19.43
CA ASP A 212 -12.22 12.08 19.04
C ASP A 212 -11.49 10.91 19.72
N LEU A 213 -11.71 10.69 21.01
CA LEU A 213 -11.12 9.56 21.75
C LEU A 213 -11.66 8.21 21.23
N LEU A 214 -12.96 8.12 20.97
CA LEU A 214 -13.62 6.92 20.46
C LEU A 214 -13.12 6.56 19.05
N SER A 215 -12.69 7.52 18.25
CA SER A 215 -12.16 7.27 16.90
C SER A 215 -10.95 6.32 16.90
N GLN A 216 -10.15 6.36 17.97
CA GLN A 216 -9.01 5.45 18.14
C GLN A 216 -9.42 4.17 18.86
N ALA A 217 -10.28 4.27 19.89
CA ALA A 217 -10.72 3.11 20.67
C ALA A 217 -11.50 2.07 19.84
N GLU A 218 -12.19 2.49 18.76
CA GLU A 218 -12.86 1.56 17.83
C GLU A 218 -11.91 0.78 16.92
N HIS A 219 -10.68 1.29 16.77
CA HIS A 219 -9.74 0.77 15.75
C HIS A 219 -9.16 -0.59 16.14
N ASP A 220 -8.77 -0.77 17.40
CA ASP A 220 -8.19 -2.02 17.92
C ASP A 220 -8.43 -2.13 19.43
N GLU A 221 -8.48 -3.38 19.94
CA GLU A 221 -8.64 -3.65 21.38
C GLU A 221 -7.43 -3.18 22.21
N ASP A 222 -6.27 -3.03 21.55
CA ASP A 222 -5.00 -2.57 22.14
C ASP A 222 -4.72 -1.07 21.86
N ALA A 223 -5.69 -0.31 21.32
CA ALA A 223 -5.54 1.09 20.94
C ALA A 223 -5.79 2.05 22.11
#